data_b805c95b007e466d47eee3c4be4c9c18
#
_entry.id   b805c95b007e466d47eee3c4be4c9c18
#
_cell.length_a   1.000
_cell.length_b   1.000
_cell.length_c   1.000
_cell.angle_alpha   90.00
_cell.angle_beta   90.00
_cell.angle_gamma   90.00
#
_symmetry.space_group_name_H-M   'P 1'
#
loop_
_entity.id
_entity.type
_entity.pdbx_description
1 polymer ?
#
loop_
_entity_poly.entity_id
_entity_poly.type
_entity_poly.pdbx_seq_one_letter_code
_entity_poly.pdbx_strand_id
1 'polypeptide(L)'
;MIKVMTQTREFTPVERYLLTVAPTIKTIKTLEDGHVIDVAGYLEFIDEKEDGSTAELMSIITTDRKVYSTQSVTFKRSIKDIETAMQGCFPFPVMKCSGESKAGRKFVDCVLDIDSLKNE
;
A
#
# COMPACT_ATOMS: atom_id res chain seq x y z
N MET A 1 -4.64 -18.66 -5.30
CA MET A 1 -5.92 -17.99 -5.68
C MET A 1 -5.98 -16.62 -5.03
N ILE A 2 -6.34 -15.61 -5.80
CA ILE A 2 -6.45 -14.23 -5.31
C ILE A 2 -7.89 -13.96 -4.93
N LYS A 3 -8.10 -13.51 -3.70
CA LYS A 3 -9.42 -13.12 -3.21
C LYS A 3 -9.37 -11.64 -2.80
N VAL A 4 -10.08 -10.81 -3.54
CA VAL A 4 -10.15 -9.36 -3.26
C VAL A 4 -11.03 -9.11 -2.05
N MET A 5 -10.53 -8.34 -1.09
CA MET A 5 -11.25 -7.97 0.13
C MET A 5 -11.78 -6.54 0.05
N THR A 6 -10.95 -5.61 -0.38
CA THR A 6 -11.27 -4.18 -0.41
C THR A 6 -10.55 -3.55 -1.59
N GLN A 7 -11.22 -2.60 -2.24
CA GLN A 7 -10.59 -1.79 -3.28
C GLN A 7 -11.15 -0.38 -3.23
N THR A 8 -10.32 0.60 -3.54
CA THR A 8 -10.71 2.01 -3.45
C THR A 8 -11.57 2.46 -4.62
N ARG A 9 -11.54 1.71 -5.72
CA ARG A 9 -12.37 1.95 -6.91
C ARG A 9 -12.41 0.67 -7.75
N GLU A 10 -13.19 0.69 -8.81
CA GLU A 10 -13.15 -0.37 -9.82
C GLU A 10 -11.84 -0.27 -10.60
N PHE A 11 -11.07 -1.35 -10.61
CA PHE A 11 -9.84 -1.43 -11.38
C PHE A 11 -10.08 -2.19 -12.68
N THR A 12 -9.42 -1.74 -13.75
CA THR A 12 -9.45 -2.45 -15.03
C THR A 12 -8.76 -3.80 -14.90
N PRO A 13 -9.00 -4.74 -15.83
CA PRO A 13 -8.27 -6.03 -15.80
C PRO A 13 -6.75 -5.86 -15.81
N VAL A 14 -6.22 -4.89 -16.56
CA VAL A 14 -4.77 -4.61 -16.58
C VAL A 14 -4.29 -4.12 -15.21
N GLU A 15 -5.02 -3.20 -14.61
CA GLU A 15 -4.68 -2.70 -13.27
C GLU A 15 -4.75 -3.82 -12.23
N ARG A 16 -5.76 -4.69 -12.33
CA ARG A 16 -5.88 -5.86 -11.46
C ARG A 16 -4.66 -6.77 -11.57
N TYR A 17 -4.21 -7.02 -12.78
CA TYR A 17 -3.00 -7.79 -13.02
C TYR A 17 -1.80 -7.12 -12.35
N LEU A 18 -1.63 -5.82 -12.58
CA LEU A 18 -0.52 -5.05 -12.02
C LEU A 18 -0.52 -5.08 -10.48
N LEU A 19 -1.70 -5.06 -9.87
CA LEU A 19 -1.85 -5.01 -8.41
C LEU A 19 -1.70 -6.36 -7.72
N THR A 20 -1.89 -7.47 -8.43
CA THR A 20 -1.96 -8.78 -7.77
C THR A 20 -0.81 -9.72 -8.12
N VAL A 21 -0.52 -9.91 -9.38
CA VAL A 21 0.40 -11.00 -9.80
C VAL A 21 1.54 -10.56 -10.69
N ALA A 22 1.62 -9.30 -11.06
CA ALA A 22 2.68 -8.83 -11.95
C ALA A 22 4.05 -8.95 -11.26
N PRO A 23 5.09 -9.41 -11.98
CA PRO A 23 6.43 -9.53 -11.40
C PRO A 23 7.10 -8.18 -11.13
N THR A 24 6.50 -7.08 -11.59
CA THR A 24 6.99 -5.73 -11.37
C THR A 24 6.60 -5.15 -10.01
N ILE A 25 5.76 -5.85 -9.24
CA ILE A 25 5.36 -5.38 -7.91
C ILE A 25 6.58 -5.33 -7.00
N LYS A 26 6.80 -4.17 -6.36
CA LYS A 26 7.87 -3.98 -5.39
C LYS A 26 7.32 -4.05 -3.97
N THR A 27 8.08 -4.65 -3.08
CA THR A 27 7.70 -4.71 -1.67
C THR A 27 8.08 -3.40 -0.98
N ILE A 28 7.14 -2.79 -0.26
CA ILE A 28 7.37 -1.53 0.45
C ILE A 28 8.53 -1.67 1.45
N LYS A 29 8.66 -2.83 2.05
CA LYS A 29 9.74 -3.15 2.99
C LYS A 29 11.14 -2.87 2.42
N THR A 30 11.33 -3.01 1.11
CA THR A 30 12.62 -2.81 0.46
C THR A 30 12.91 -1.36 0.10
N LEU A 31 11.94 -0.47 0.24
CA LEU A 31 12.12 0.95 -0.02
C LEU A 31 12.87 1.60 1.14
N GLU A 32 13.63 2.65 0.83
CA GLU A 32 14.30 3.44 1.86
C GLU A 32 13.29 4.27 2.64
N ASP A 33 13.56 4.52 3.91
CA ASP A 33 12.79 5.46 4.70
C ASP A 33 12.87 6.83 4.08
N GLY A 34 11.75 7.52 4.02
CA GLY A 34 11.65 8.81 3.33
C GLY A 34 11.22 8.71 1.87
N HIS A 35 11.10 7.49 1.33
CA HIS A 35 10.60 7.30 -0.04
C HIS A 35 9.13 7.72 -0.11
N VAL A 36 8.80 8.58 -1.07
CA VAL A 36 7.44 9.11 -1.23
C VAL A 36 6.70 8.29 -2.29
N ILE A 37 5.49 7.86 -1.93
CA ILE A 37 4.60 7.13 -2.82
C ILE A 37 3.35 7.98 -3.04
N ASP A 38 3.06 8.27 -4.31
CA ASP A 38 1.87 9.04 -4.67
C ASP A 38 0.71 8.07 -4.89
N VAL A 39 -0.11 7.89 -3.86
CA VAL A 39 -1.14 6.84 -3.81
C VAL A 39 -2.33 7.25 -4.65
N ALA A 40 -2.53 6.58 -5.79
CA ALA A 40 -3.70 6.79 -6.64
C ALA A 40 -4.84 5.82 -6.31
N GLY A 41 -4.54 4.74 -5.63
CA GLY A 41 -5.53 3.77 -5.18
C GLY A 41 -4.85 2.57 -4.56
N TYR A 42 -5.64 1.70 -3.96
CA TYR A 42 -5.12 0.46 -3.40
C TYR A 42 -6.16 -0.65 -3.47
N LEU A 43 -5.65 -1.88 -3.37
CA LEU A 43 -6.44 -3.09 -3.35
C LEU A 43 -5.91 -3.98 -2.23
N GLU A 44 -6.81 -4.42 -1.34
CA GLU A 44 -6.45 -5.43 -0.34
C GLU A 44 -6.96 -6.78 -0.81
N PHE A 45 -6.11 -7.81 -0.68
CA PHE A 45 -6.46 -9.15 -1.13
C PHE A 45 -5.76 -10.21 -0.31
N ILE A 46 -6.32 -11.41 -0.35
CA ILE A 46 -5.70 -12.61 0.21
C ILE A 46 -5.15 -13.42 -0.94
N ASP A 47 -3.87 -13.76 -0.85
CA ASP A 47 -3.23 -14.69 -1.78
C ASP A 47 -3.18 -16.07 -1.14
N GLU A 48 -3.97 -16.98 -1.67
CA GLU A 48 -4.07 -18.36 -1.21
C GLU A 48 -3.17 -19.24 -2.06
N LYS A 49 -2.16 -19.82 -1.42
CA LYS A 49 -1.15 -20.63 -2.12
C LYS A 49 -1.55 -22.09 -2.19
N GLU A 50 -0.88 -22.84 -3.07
CA GLU A 50 -1.19 -24.26 -3.31
C GLU A 50 -1.03 -25.12 -2.05
N ASP A 51 -0.12 -24.75 -1.15
CA ASP A 51 0.12 -25.48 0.11
C ASP A 51 -0.90 -25.16 1.21
N GLY A 52 -1.92 -24.34 0.88
CA GLY A 52 -2.95 -23.94 1.83
C GLY A 52 -2.59 -22.72 2.67
N SER A 53 -1.37 -22.21 2.57
CA SER A 53 -1.00 -20.99 3.27
C SER A 53 -1.63 -19.77 2.62
N THR A 54 -1.85 -18.72 3.40
CA THR A 54 -2.43 -17.46 2.92
C THR A 54 -1.55 -16.29 3.30
N ALA A 55 -1.57 -15.26 2.46
CA ALA A 55 -0.94 -13.97 2.75
C ALA A 55 -1.97 -12.87 2.53
N GLU A 56 -2.08 -11.96 3.50
CA GLU A 56 -2.94 -10.80 3.37
C GLU A 56 -2.09 -9.61 2.94
N LEU A 57 -2.39 -9.08 1.75
CA LEU A 57 -1.59 -8.02 1.15
C LEU A 57 -2.44 -6.80 0.84
N MET A 58 -1.79 -5.64 0.89
CA MET A 58 -2.30 -4.43 0.28
C MET A 58 -1.34 -4.04 -0.83
N SER A 59 -1.85 -3.87 -2.05
CA SER A 59 -1.09 -3.32 -3.17
C SER A 59 -1.56 -1.92 -3.45
N ILE A 60 -0.60 -1.01 -3.61
CA ILE A 60 -0.84 0.40 -3.88
C ILE A 60 -0.41 0.67 -5.30
N ILE A 61 -1.28 1.33 -6.08
CA ILE A 61 -0.93 1.79 -7.42
C ILE A 61 -0.71 3.31 -7.38
N THR A 62 0.37 3.75 -8.02
CA THR A 62 0.70 5.17 -8.10
C THR A 62 0.11 5.81 -9.35
N THR A 63 0.22 7.14 -9.44
CA THR A 63 -0.26 7.89 -10.60
C THR A 63 0.45 7.52 -11.89
N ASP A 64 1.71 7.05 -11.81
CA ASP A 64 2.49 6.60 -12.97
C ASP A 64 2.46 5.07 -13.13
N ARG A 65 1.50 4.39 -12.49
CA ARG A 65 1.27 2.95 -12.58
C ARG A 65 2.36 2.06 -12.02
N LYS A 66 3.16 2.57 -11.10
CA LYS A 66 4.02 1.73 -10.29
C LYS A 66 3.19 1.08 -9.19
N VAL A 67 3.54 -0.14 -8.81
CA VAL A 67 2.80 -0.87 -7.79
C VAL A 67 3.74 -1.33 -6.68
N TYR A 68 3.30 -1.10 -5.45
CA TYR A 68 4.01 -1.50 -4.24
C TYR A 68 3.08 -2.32 -3.37
N SER A 69 3.60 -3.37 -2.73
CA SER A 69 2.79 -4.21 -1.87
C SER A 69 3.37 -4.30 -0.47
N THR A 70 2.51 -4.61 0.49
CA THR A 70 2.91 -4.80 1.88
C THR A 70 2.01 -5.80 2.58
N GLN A 71 2.59 -6.52 3.54
CA GLN A 71 1.84 -7.34 4.49
C GLN A 71 1.71 -6.64 5.85
N SER A 72 2.34 -5.48 6.02
CA SER A 72 2.38 -4.77 7.30
C SER A 72 1.00 -4.30 7.74
N VAL A 73 0.53 -4.80 8.87
CA VAL A 73 -0.75 -4.37 9.46
C VAL A 73 -0.71 -2.89 9.81
N THR A 74 0.41 -2.41 10.33
CA THR A 74 0.61 -1.01 10.70
C THR A 74 0.51 -0.10 9.50
N PHE A 75 1.19 -0.45 8.40
CA PHE A 75 1.16 0.34 7.15
C PHE A 75 -0.26 0.40 6.59
N LYS A 76 -0.95 -0.74 6.52
CA LYS A 76 -2.33 -0.80 6.01
C LYS A 76 -3.26 0.10 6.82
N ARG A 77 -3.12 0.08 8.14
CA ARG A 77 -3.94 0.92 9.03
C ARG A 77 -3.66 2.40 8.77
N SER A 78 -2.39 2.77 8.66
CA SER A 78 -2.01 4.16 8.41
C SER A 78 -2.54 4.67 7.07
N ILE A 79 -2.50 3.85 6.01
CA ILE A 79 -3.07 4.20 4.71
C ILE A 79 -4.57 4.48 4.85
N LYS A 80 -5.30 3.63 5.57
CA LYS A 80 -6.75 3.81 5.75
C LYS A 80 -7.07 5.06 6.57
N ASP A 81 -6.27 5.33 7.59
CA ASP A 81 -6.42 6.55 8.41
C ASP A 81 -6.16 7.80 7.57
N ILE A 82 -5.13 7.79 6.74
CA ILE A 82 -4.81 8.91 5.84
C ILE A 82 -5.94 9.09 4.82
N GLU A 83 -6.43 8.02 4.23
CA GLU A 83 -7.55 8.06 3.30
C GLU A 83 -8.77 8.72 3.94
N THR A 84 -9.10 8.34 5.16
CA THR A 84 -10.21 8.92 5.91
C THR A 84 -9.98 10.42 6.16
N ALA A 85 -8.77 10.79 6.59
CA ALA A 85 -8.42 12.19 6.82
C ALA A 85 -8.49 13.02 5.53
N MET A 86 -8.11 12.43 4.40
CA MET A 86 -8.15 13.06 3.08
C MET A 86 -9.54 12.95 2.43
N GLN A 87 -10.52 12.41 3.16
CA GLN A 87 -11.91 12.26 2.70
C GLN A 87 -12.04 11.50 1.38
N GLY A 88 -11.18 10.49 1.20
CA GLY A 88 -11.19 9.68 -0.02
C GLY A 88 -10.68 10.38 -1.26
N CYS A 89 -10.00 11.51 -1.12
CA CYS A 89 -9.46 12.27 -2.25
C CYS A 89 -8.11 11.69 -2.69
N PHE A 90 -8.10 10.96 -3.78
CA PHE A 90 -6.88 10.45 -4.41
C PHE A 90 -6.45 11.36 -5.55
N PRO A 91 -5.15 11.45 -5.88
CA PRO A 91 -4.04 10.82 -5.17
C PRO A 91 -3.63 11.59 -3.92
N PHE A 92 -2.96 10.92 -3.01
CA PHE A 92 -2.30 11.58 -1.90
C PHE A 92 -0.89 11.01 -1.69
N PRO A 93 0.09 11.84 -1.30
CA PRO A 93 1.45 11.37 -1.11
C PRO A 93 1.66 10.86 0.31
N VAL A 94 2.30 9.69 0.41
CA VAL A 94 2.72 9.15 1.70
C VAL A 94 4.22 8.92 1.68
N MET A 95 4.84 9.08 2.83
CA MET A 95 6.27 8.84 3.01
C MET A 95 6.46 7.57 3.83
N LYS A 96 7.20 6.62 3.27
CA LYS A 96 7.53 5.38 3.96
C LYS A 96 8.43 5.68 5.14
N CYS A 97 8.12 5.10 6.28
CA CYS A 97 8.95 5.18 7.47
C CYS A 97 9.00 3.82 8.16
N SER A 98 9.89 3.71 9.11
CA SER A 98 10.03 2.48 9.90
C SER A 98 9.95 2.83 11.37
N GLY A 99 9.46 1.89 12.16
CA GLY A 99 9.41 2.03 13.60
C GLY A 99 9.90 0.76 14.27
N GLU A 100 9.97 0.82 15.58
CA GLU A 100 10.38 -0.31 16.39
C GLU A 100 9.41 -0.46 17.56
N SER A 101 8.87 -1.67 17.74
CA SER A 101 7.97 -1.96 18.85
C SER A 101 8.73 -2.07 20.16
N LYS A 102 8.01 -2.06 21.30
CA LYS A 102 8.59 -2.24 22.62
C LYS A 102 9.36 -3.56 22.75
N ALA A 103 9.00 -4.57 21.96
CA ALA A 103 9.66 -5.86 21.94
C ALA A 103 10.88 -5.89 21.00
N GLY A 104 11.28 -4.75 20.41
CA GLY A 104 12.42 -4.67 19.51
C GLY A 104 12.13 -5.11 18.08
N ARG A 105 10.87 -5.32 17.72
CA ARG A 105 10.51 -5.69 16.35
C ARG A 105 10.41 -4.45 15.46
N LYS A 106 11.08 -4.51 14.33
CA LYS A 106 10.97 -3.46 13.33
C LYS A 106 9.68 -3.64 12.52
N PHE A 107 9.01 -2.54 12.23
CA PHE A 107 7.82 -2.55 11.39
C PHE A 107 7.88 -1.42 10.36
N VAL A 108 7.13 -1.62 9.28
CA VAL A 108 7.00 -0.63 8.20
C VAL A 108 5.72 0.16 8.42
N ASP A 109 5.82 1.47 8.22
CA ASP A 109 4.69 2.39 8.38
C ASP A 109 4.80 3.50 7.34
N CYS A 110 3.85 4.41 7.35
CA CYS A 110 3.88 5.61 6.50
C CYS A 110 3.18 6.76 7.19
N VAL A 111 3.50 7.95 6.73
CA VAL A 111 2.84 9.18 7.14
C VAL A 111 2.48 9.98 5.90
N LEU A 112 1.47 10.84 6.00
CA LEU A 112 1.13 11.75 4.91
C LEU A 112 2.30 12.71 4.68
N ASP A 113 2.73 12.84 3.43
CA ASP A 113 3.80 13.77 3.07
C ASP A 113 3.23 15.17 2.92
N ILE A 114 3.17 15.88 4.05
CA ILE A 114 2.58 17.22 4.13
C ILE A 114 3.36 18.21 3.27
N ASP A 115 4.67 18.06 3.19
CA ASP A 115 5.51 18.97 2.41
C ASP A 115 5.15 18.98 0.93
N SER A 116 4.69 17.85 0.40
CA SER A 116 4.19 17.76 -0.98
C SER A 116 2.84 18.46 -1.18
N LEU A 117 2.13 18.78 -0.08
CA LEU A 117 0.79 19.36 -0.10
C LEU A 117 0.75 20.80 0.43
N LYS A 118 1.87 21.44 0.54
CA LYS A 118 1.96 22.76 1.21
C LYS A 118 1.25 23.92 0.50
N ASN A 119 0.67 23.69 -0.66
CA ASN A 119 -0.12 24.67 -1.38
C ASN A 119 -1.63 24.51 -1.15
N GLU A 120 -2.02 23.61 -0.28
CA GLU A 120 -3.42 23.43 0.08
C GLU A 120 -3.84 24.34 1.23
#